data_b58097d2be16de48b94aa35063c8a1f3
#
_entry.id   b58097d2be16de48b94aa35063c8a1f3
#
_cell.length_a   1.000
_cell.length_b   1.000
_cell.length_c   1.000
_cell.angle_alpha   90.00
_cell.angle_beta   90.00
_cell.angle_gamma   90.00
#
_symmetry.space_group_name_H-M   'P 1'
#
loop_
_entity.id
_entity.type
_entity.pdbx_description
1 polymer ?
#
loop_
_entity_poly.entity_id
_entity_poly.type
_entity_poly.pdbx_seq_one_letter_code
_entity_poly.pdbx_strand_id
1 'polypeptide(L)'
;MWFIPEIPCYIHSAQSLYPSGKVEGDAARVITEEPDYKSVITDANLRRRMGRLLKMSMYCGLKSLGGIESDDVAGIITSTGMGFMKDTVVFGNSIFDRDEDMLNPSPFMQSTFNTVSGYLALMRKIRAYNTTYVHGAGGFAAALADASMLLTESASGLQNPENQSKSVLVGAFDEVTAEVDTLRRMLLGDDCLPLGEGACSFLLSLSPSDIILNSFGPTSCDNDVPEDVFLCSSYVDEMGAFPSMLPVLLCRLISECAIKSGVFAIVDDVNPGGYTLLLEKQ
;
A
#
# COMPACT_ATOMS: atom_id res chain seq x y z
N MET A 1 5.96 -20.76 2.98
CA MET A 1 4.85 -21.12 3.92
C MET A 1 3.72 -20.15 3.67
N TRP A 2 2.50 -20.64 3.53
CA TRP A 2 1.31 -19.81 3.39
C TRP A 2 0.83 -19.34 4.77
N PHE A 3 0.40 -18.09 4.85
CA PHE A 3 -0.27 -17.54 6.00
C PHE A 3 -1.77 -17.68 5.82
N ILE A 4 -2.44 -18.21 6.82
CA ILE A 4 -3.90 -18.36 6.88
C ILE A 4 -4.36 -17.61 8.13
N PRO A 5 -5.19 -16.58 8.02
CA PRO A 5 -5.76 -15.90 9.19
C PRO A 5 -6.48 -16.88 10.11
N GLU A 6 -6.24 -16.80 11.41
CA GLU A 6 -6.94 -17.66 12.41
C GLU A 6 -8.45 -17.36 12.45
N ILE A 7 -8.81 -16.11 12.22
CA ILE A 7 -10.19 -15.66 12.11
C ILE A 7 -10.34 -15.00 10.74
N PRO A 8 -11.43 -15.24 9.99
CA PRO A 8 -11.65 -14.59 8.70
C PRO A 8 -11.57 -13.07 8.80
N CYS A 9 -10.75 -12.48 7.94
CA CYS A 9 -10.60 -11.04 7.81
C CYS A 9 -11.31 -10.54 6.57
N TYR A 10 -12.05 -9.45 6.69
CA TYR A 10 -12.89 -8.90 5.63
C TYR A 10 -12.41 -7.52 5.20
N ILE A 11 -12.50 -7.22 3.90
CA ILE A 11 -12.19 -5.91 3.33
C ILE A 11 -13.46 -5.08 3.26
N HIS A 12 -13.55 -3.98 4.02
CA HIS A 12 -14.70 -3.07 4.06
C HIS A 12 -14.59 -1.89 3.13
N SER A 13 -13.36 -1.43 2.92
CA SER A 13 -13.07 -0.31 2.03
C SER A 13 -11.75 -0.56 1.33
N ALA A 14 -11.69 -0.19 0.06
CA ALA A 14 -10.50 -0.25 -0.76
C ALA A 14 -10.39 1.03 -1.58
N GLN A 15 -9.25 1.70 -1.53
CA GLN A 15 -8.98 2.92 -2.30
C GLN A 15 -7.61 2.82 -2.93
N SER A 16 -7.50 3.21 -4.20
CA SER A 16 -6.21 3.23 -4.89
C SER A 16 -6.06 4.40 -5.84
N LEU A 17 -4.82 4.73 -6.12
CA LEU A 17 -4.37 5.59 -7.20
C LEU A 17 -3.34 4.80 -7.99
N TYR A 18 -3.50 4.76 -9.30
CA TYR A 18 -2.65 4.03 -10.24
C TYR A 18 -2.62 4.74 -11.59
N PRO A 19 -1.61 4.50 -12.43
CA PRO A 19 -1.58 5.02 -13.78
C PRO A 19 -2.79 4.53 -14.59
N SER A 20 -3.37 5.41 -15.38
CA SER A 20 -4.47 5.09 -16.29
C SER A 20 -4.04 5.36 -17.72
N GLY A 21 -4.37 4.44 -18.63
CA GLY A 21 -4.06 4.53 -20.06
C GLY A 21 -2.82 3.76 -20.45
N LYS A 22 -2.83 3.30 -21.72
CA LYS A 22 -1.70 2.56 -22.30
C LYS A 22 -0.62 3.56 -22.72
N VAL A 23 0.60 3.30 -22.30
CA VAL A 23 1.80 4.02 -22.72
C VAL A 23 2.63 3.06 -23.57
N GLU A 24 3.05 3.48 -24.77
CA GLU A 24 3.88 2.65 -25.63
C GLU A 24 5.35 2.66 -25.18
N GLY A 25 6.03 1.52 -25.36
CA GLY A 25 7.45 1.35 -25.08
C GLY A 25 7.79 1.27 -23.58
N ASP A 26 9.06 1.52 -23.26
CA ASP A 26 9.66 1.31 -21.93
C ASP A 26 9.52 2.51 -20.98
N ALA A 27 8.74 3.51 -21.36
CA ALA A 27 8.52 4.68 -20.52
C ALA A 27 7.82 4.29 -19.21
N ALA A 28 8.21 4.93 -18.12
CA ALA A 28 7.58 4.69 -16.81
C ALA A 28 6.09 5.01 -16.85
N ARG A 29 5.30 4.23 -16.13
CA ARG A 29 3.85 4.39 -15.95
C ARG A 29 3.59 5.27 -14.75
N VAL A 30 3.20 6.51 -14.99
CA VAL A 30 2.96 7.50 -13.93
C VAL A 30 1.51 7.94 -13.92
N ILE A 31 1.01 8.31 -12.74
CA ILE A 31 -0.33 8.87 -12.59
C ILE A 31 -0.30 10.29 -13.15
N THR A 32 -1.03 10.51 -14.24
CA THR A 32 -1.12 11.80 -14.93
C THR A 32 -2.31 12.64 -14.46
N GLU A 33 -3.37 11.99 -14.00
CA GLU A 33 -4.57 12.65 -13.48
C GLU A 33 -4.61 12.54 -11.96
N GLU A 34 -4.09 13.57 -11.29
CA GLU A 34 -4.06 13.63 -9.83
C GLU A 34 -5.45 13.96 -9.27
N PRO A 35 -5.89 13.29 -8.17
CA PRO A 35 -7.17 13.59 -7.56
C PRO A 35 -7.15 14.96 -6.86
N ASP A 36 -8.33 15.49 -6.54
CA ASP A 36 -8.41 16.69 -5.69
C ASP A 36 -8.07 16.35 -4.22
N TYR A 37 -6.80 16.48 -3.90
CA TYR A 37 -6.30 16.26 -2.54
C TYR A 37 -6.93 17.19 -1.48
N LYS A 38 -7.50 18.34 -1.89
CA LYS A 38 -8.17 19.26 -0.95
C LYS A 38 -9.41 18.63 -0.33
N SER A 39 -10.02 17.66 -1.03
CA SER A 39 -11.22 16.97 -0.57
C SER A 39 -10.99 16.19 0.72
N VAL A 40 -9.74 15.79 1.02
CA VAL A 40 -9.36 14.98 2.20
C VAL A 40 -8.29 15.65 3.06
N ILE A 41 -7.36 16.41 2.47
CA ILE A 41 -6.30 17.14 3.17
C ILE A 41 -6.68 18.64 3.15
N THR A 42 -7.56 19.05 4.05
CA THR A 42 -8.15 20.41 4.05
C THR A 42 -7.16 21.49 4.46
N ASP A 43 -6.21 21.20 5.36
CA ASP A 43 -5.16 22.15 5.75
C ASP A 43 -4.22 22.44 4.56
N ALA A 44 -4.32 23.68 4.03
CA ALA A 44 -3.53 24.12 2.90
C ALA A 44 -2.03 24.25 3.21
N ASN A 45 -1.67 24.57 4.47
CA ASN A 45 -0.27 24.72 4.88
C ASN A 45 0.39 23.35 4.97
N LEU A 46 -0.32 22.38 5.57
CA LEU A 46 0.13 20.99 5.64
C LEU A 46 0.26 20.40 4.23
N ARG A 47 -0.75 20.54 3.40
CA ARG A 47 -0.77 20.01 2.02
C ARG A 47 0.36 20.56 1.15
N ARG A 48 0.73 21.85 1.29
CA ARG A 48 1.86 22.44 0.54
C ARG A 48 3.22 21.86 0.92
N ARG A 49 3.37 21.37 2.15
CA ARG A 49 4.62 20.77 2.63
C ARG A 49 4.76 19.29 2.30
N MET A 50 3.67 18.62 1.95
CA MET A 50 3.67 17.21 1.60
C MET A 50 4.25 16.97 0.21
N GLY A 51 5.17 16.03 0.10
CA GLY A 51 5.62 15.45 -1.18
C GLY A 51 4.46 14.76 -1.91
N ARG A 52 4.69 14.40 -3.19
CA ARG A 52 3.67 13.78 -4.03
C ARG A 52 3.23 12.41 -3.48
N LEU A 53 4.19 11.53 -3.19
CA LEU A 53 3.92 10.20 -2.64
C LEU A 53 3.09 10.29 -1.34
N LEU A 54 3.45 11.21 -0.45
CA LEU A 54 2.71 11.42 0.79
C LEU A 54 1.26 11.84 0.52
N LYS A 55 1.00 12.73 -0.44
CA LYS A 55 -0.37 13.14 -0.81
C LYS A 55 -1.18 11.97 -1.37
N MET A 56 -0.60 11.16 -2.26
CA MET A 56 -1.24 9.98 -2.85
C MET A 56 -1.65 8.98 -1.76
N SER A 57 -0.71 8.64 -0.88
CA SER A 57 -0.92 7.69 0.21
C SER A 57 -1.94 8.21 1.23
N MET A 58 -1.84 9.49 1.61
CA MET A 58 -2.79 10.14 2.50
C MET A 58 -4.21 10.18 1.92
N TYR A 59 -4.33 10.43 0.60
CA TYR A 59 -5.63 10.42 -0.07
C TYR A 59 -6.29 9.04 0.05
N CYS A 60 -5.58 7.97 -0.28
CA CYS A 60 -6.10 6.60 -0.17
C CYS A 60 -6.46 6.28 1.29
N GLY A 61 -5.55 6.53 2.24
CA GLY A 61 -5.76 6.22 3.65
C GLY A 61 -6.95 6.96 4.26
N LEU A 62 -7.07 8.27 4.02
CA LEU A 62 -8.18 9.07 4.55
C LEU A 62 -9.52 8.69 3.91
N LYS A 63 -9.53 8.32 2.62
CA LYS A 63 -10.73 7.82 1.94
C LYS A 63 -11.16 6.46 2.49
N SER A 64 -10.22 5.53 2.70
CA SER A 64 -10.53 4.20 3.27
C SER A 64 -11.02 4.29 4.70
N LEU A 65 -10.46 5.19 5.52
CA LEU A 65 -10.94 5.44 6.88
C LEU A 65 -12.34 6.04 6.89
N GLY A 66 -12.69 6.81 5.86
CA GLY A 66 -14.03 7.40 5.76
C GLY A 66 -14.46 8.10 7.06
N GLY A 67 -15.65 7.76 7.56
CA GLY A 67 -16.25 8.28 8.78
C GLY A 67 -16.00 7.45 10.06
N ILE A 68 -15.08 6.43 10.02
CA ILE A 68 -14.81 5.61 11.20
C ILE A 68 -14.24 6.45 12.35
N GLU A 69 -14.66 6.20 13.58
CA GLU A 69 -14.13 6.90 14.74
C GLU A 69 -12.70 6.44 15.08
N SER A 70 -11.90 7.35 15.66
CA SER A 70 -10.49 7.05 15.98
C SER A 70 -10.32 5.86 16.93
N ASP A 71 -11.25 5.70 17.85
CA ASP A 71 -11.21 4.64 18.87
C ASP A 71 -11.59 3.27 18.29
N ASP A 72 -12.26 3.23 17.12
CA ASP A 72 -12.60 1.99 16.40
C ASP A 72 -11.46 1.49 15.50
N VAL A 73 -10.34 2.21 15.44
CA VAL A 73 -9.15 1.80 14.69
C VAL A 73 -8.14 1.15 15.62
N ALA A 74 -7.89 -0.16 15.46
CA ALA A 74 -6.90 -0.91 16.23
C ALA A 74 -5.47 -0.65 15.77
N GLY A 75 -5.26 -0.29 14.49
CA GLY A 75 -3.94 -0.02 13.96
C GLY A 75 -3.92 0.61 12.58
N ILE A 76 -2.77 1.20 12.26
CA ILE A 76 -2.40 1.68 10.92
C ILE A 76 -1.11 0.98 10.53
N ILE A 77 -1.17 0.13 9.52
CA ILE A 77 -0.04 -0.67 9.06
C ILE A 77 0.19 -0.35 7.59
N THR A 78 1.37 0.14 7.26
CA THR A 78 1.70 0.52 5.88
C THR A 78 2.88 -0.26 5.35
N SER A 79 3.03 -0.30 4.04
CA SER A 79 4.17 -0.91 3.37
C SER A 79 4.65 -0.07 2.19
N THR A 80 5.92 -0.20 1.88
CA THR A 80 6.54 0.41 0.70
C THR A 80 7.75 -0.42 0.28
N GLY A 81 8.07 -0.41 -0.99
CA GLY A 81 9.27 -1.08 -1.47
C GLY A 81 10.54 -0.29 -1.20
N MET A 82 10.51 1.02 -1.48
CA MET A 82 11.70 1.88 -1.41
C MET A 82 11.47 3.17 -0.59
N GLY A 83 10.27 3.44 -0.15
CA GLY A 83 9.94 4.61 0.65
C GLY A 83 10.01 5.92 -0.13
N PHE A 84 10.35 6.99 0.58
CA PHE A 84 10.41 8.35 0.06
C PHE A 84 11.79 8.65 -0.56
N MET A 85 12.11 7.97 -1.66
CA MET A 85 13.43 8.08 -2.29
C MET A 85 13.75 9.51 -2.74
N LYS A 86 12.78 10.23 -3.29
CA LYS A 86 12.95 11.63 -3.69
C LYS A 86 13.39 12.52 -2.52
N ASP A 87 12.69 12.46 -1.39
CA ASP A 87 13.03 13.26 -0.22
C ASP A 87 14.35 12.82 0.40
N THR A 88 14.64 11.52 0.37
CA THR A 88 15.93 10.96 0.83
C THR A 88 17.10 11.53 0.02
N VAL A 89 17.00 11.54 -1.32
CA VAL A 89 18.05 12.07 -2.19
C VAL A 89 18.17 13.58 -2.05
N VAL A 90 17.07 14.32 -1.99
CA VAL A 90 17.09 15.78 -1.76
C VAL A 90 17.79 16.13 -0.45
N PHE A 91 17.49 15.39 0.63
CA PHE A 91 18.16 15.63 1.91
C PHE A 91 19.63 15.23 1.86
N GLY A 92 19.96 14.04 1.32
CA GLY A 92 21.34 13.57 1.18
C GLY A 92 22.21 14.55 0.37
N ASN A 93 21.73 15.00 -0.78
CA ASN A 93 22.46 15.99 -1.58
C ASN A 93 22.67 17.31 -0.82
N SER A 94 21.69 17.76 -0.04
CA SER A 94 21.83 19.00 0.73
C SER A 94 22.94 18.93 1.79
N ILE A 95 23.25 17.74 2.31
CA ILE A 95 24.39 17.54 3.23
C ILE A 95 25.71 17.79 2.49
N PHE A 96 25.87 17.18 1.30
CA PHE A 96 27.10 17.36 0.51
C PHE A 96 27.26 18.78 -0.02
N ASP A 97 26.18 19.40 -0.51
CA ASP A 97 26.22 20.73 -1.12
C ASP A 97 26.47 21.86 -0.12
N ARG A 98 26.17 21.64 1.16
CA ARG A 98 26.19 22.69 2.20
C ARG A 98 27.14 22.40 3.38
N ASP A 99 27.97 21.40 3.27
CA ASP A 99 28.88 20.98 4.37
C ASP A 99 28.15 20.88 5.72
N GLU A 100 26.95 20.31 5.73
CA GLU A 100 26.07 20.15 6.90
C GLU A 100 25.58 21.49 7.52
N ASP A 101 25.75 22.61 6.84
CA ASP A 101 25.31 23.91 7.34
C ASP A 101 23.89 24.27 6.85
N MET A 102 23.08 24.83 7.72
CA MET A 102 21.72 25.33 7.47
C MET A 102 20.83 24.34 6.69
N LEU A 103 20.82 23.07 7.08
CA LEU A 103 20.02 22.03 6.44
C LEU A 103 18.51 22.27 6.65
N ASN A 104 17.74 22.08 5.57
CA ASN A 104 16.28 22.11 5.66
C ASN A 104 15.76 20.80 6.28
N PRO A 105 15.09 20.80 7.44
CA PRO A 105 14.61 19.58 8.08
C PRO A 105 13.41 18.92 7.37
N SER A 106 12.73 19.63 6.47
CA SER A 106 11.49 19.10 5.84
C SER A 106 11.72 17.86 5.00
N PRO A 107 12.72 17.78 4.09
CA PRO A 107 13.00 16.55 3.37
C PRO A 107 13.40 15.40 4.30
N PHE A 108 14.17 15.67 5.35
CA PHE A 108 14.54 14.66 6.35
C PHE A 108 13.30 14.06 7.03
N MET A 109 12.40 14.90 7.52
CA MET A 109 11.15 14.42 8.15
C MET A 109 10.27 13.64 7.20
N GLN A 110 10.26 13.99 5.91
CA GLN A 110 9.46 13.30 4.90
C GLN A 110 10.12 12.02 4.38
N SER A 111 11.43 11.87 4.49
CA SER A 111 12.15 10.68 4.04
C SER A 111 11.97 9.45 4.94
N THR A 112 11.42 9.63 6.14
CA THR A 112 11.21 8.50 7.06
C THR A 112 10.07 7.60 6.58
N PHE A 113 10.27 6.29 6.62
CA PHE A 113 9.32 5.30 6.08
C PHE A 113 7.94 5.35 6.72
N ASN A 114 7.86 5.68 8.01
CA ASN A 114 6.60 5.77 8.76
C ASN A 114 5.85 7.10 8.59
N THR A 115 6.28 7.96 7.67
CA THR A 115 5.68 9.29 7.45
C THR A 115 4.18 9.18 7.13
N VAL A 116 3.77 8.26 6.26
CA VAL A 116 2.35 8.09 5.88
C VAL A 116 1.51 7.69 7.08
N SER A 117 1.88 6.60 7.75
CA SER A 117 1.13 6.08 8.90
C SER A 117 1.09 7.07 10.06
N GLY A 118 2.19 7.81 10.29
CA GLY A 118 2.28 8.87 11.29
C GLY A 118 1.36 10.07 10.99
N TYR A 119 1.32 10.54 9.74
CA TYR A 119 0.41 11.64 9.35
C TYR A 119 -1.07 11.23 9.40
N LEU A 120 -1.40 9.99 9.00
CA LEU A 120 -2.77 9.45 9.13
C LEU A 120 -3.20 9.42 10.61
N ALA A 121 -2.33 8.89 11.48
CA ALA A 121 -2.57 8.85 12.91
C ALA A 121 -2.78 10.25 13.50
N LEU A 122 -1.91 11.21 13.12
CA LEU A 122 -1.99 12.58 13.60
C LEU A 122 -3.28 13.29 13.15
N MET A 123 -3.62 13.20 11.85
CA MET A 123 -4.79 13.87 11.27
C MET A 123 -6.11 13.31 11.81
N ARG A 124 -6.18 11.98 12.02
CA ARG A 124 -7.37 11.30 12.53
C ARG A 124 -7.36 11.12 14.04
N LYS A 125 -6.31 11.61 14.73
CA LYS A 125 -6.10 11.47 16.20
C LYS A 125 -6.12 10.02 16.68
N ILE A 126 -5.71 9.09 15.82
CA ILE A 126 -5.63 7.67 16.13
C ILE A 126 -4.37 7.44 16.99
N ARG A 127 -4.53 6.82 18.17
CA ARG A 127 -3.45 6.50 19.12
C ARG A 127 -3.27 4.99 19.28
N ALA A 128 -3.49 4.27 18.19
CA ALA A 128 -3.40 2.82 18.13
C ALA A 128 -2.04 2.36 17.60
N TYR A 129 -1.88 1.05 17.44
CA TYR A 129 -0.70 0.44 16.84
C TYR A 129 -0.36 1.09 15.49
N ASN A 130 0.92 1.34 15.26
CA ASN A 130 1.36 2.03 14.05
C ASN A 130 2.73 1.51 13.60
N THR A 131 2.79 0.93 12.41
CA THR A 131 4.04 0.39 11.86
C THR A 131 4.10 0.54 10.34
N THR A 132 5.33 0.43 9.80
CA THR A 132 5.57 0.45 8.35
C THR A 132 6.59 -0.61 7.99
N TYR A 133 6.22 -1.47 7.03
CA TYR A 133 7.08 -2.50 6.48
C TYR A 133 7.80 -1.99 5.24
N VAL A 134 9.12 -2.17 5.19
CA VAL A 134 9.96 -1.83 4.04
C VAL A 134 10.67 -3.09 3.58
N HIS A 135 10.04 -3.80 2.65
CA HIS A 135 10.53 -5.12 2.23
C HIS A 135 10.12 -5.47 0.78
N GLY A 136 10.38 -4.57 -0.15
CA GLY A 136 10.02 -4.81 -1.55
C GLY A 136 8.55 -5.24 -1.69
N ALA A 137 8.25 -6.17 -2.60
CA ALA A 137 6.90 -6.68 -2.83
C ALA A 137 6.32 -7.44 -1.61
N GLY A 138 7.15 -8.13 -0.83
CA GLY A 138 6.73 -8.88 0.35
C GLY A 138 6.26 -8.02 1.53
N GLY A 139 6.52 -6.71 1.49
CA GLY A 139 6.15 -5.78 2.58
C GLY A 139 4.65 -5.75 2.86
N PHE A 140 3.81 -5.80 1.83
CA PHE A 140 2.36 -5.80 2.02
C PHE A 140 1.84 -7.13 2.58
N ALA A 141 2.42 -8.27 2.19
CA ALA A 141 2.10 -9.56 2.79
C ALA A 141 2.41 -9.57 4.30
N ALA A 142 3.56 -9.00 4.70
CA ALA A 142 3.89 -8.84 6.11
C ALA A 142 2.90 -7.92 6.84
N ALA A 143 2.48 -6.81 6.19
CA ALA A 143 1.49 -5.90 6.74
C ALA A 143 0.11 -6.57 6.93
N LEU A 144 -0.31 -7.44 5.99
CA LEU A 144 -1.54 -8.23 6.10
C LEU A 144 -1.48 -9.25 7.25
N ALA A 145 -0.33 -9.93 7.40
CA ALA A 145 -0.13 -10.88 8.51
C ALA A 145 -0.24 -10.18 9.86
N ASP A 146 0.44 -9.05 10.02
CA ASP A 146 0.41 -8.25 11.24
C ASP A 146 -1.01 -7.71 11.53
N ALA A 147 -1.71 -7.21 10.51
CA ALA A 147 -3.10 -6.77 10.64
C ALA A 147 -4.04 -7.90 11.09
N SER A 148 -3.89 -9.10 10.51
CA SER A 148 -4.69 -10.27 10.89
C SER A 148 -4.46 -10.70 12.33
N MET A 149 -3.18 -10.71 12.77
CA MET A 149 -2.82 -11.01 14.16
C MET A 149 -3.40 -9.97 15.12
N LEU A 150 -3.26 -8.67 14.80
CA LEU A 150 -3.78 -7.58 15.62
C LEU A 150 -5.31 -7.64 15.76
N LEU A 151 -6.03 -7.97 14.68
CA LEU A 151 -7.49 -8.17 14.73
C LEU A 151 -7.87 -9.38 15.58
N THR A 152 -7.13 -10.50 15.46
CA THR A 152 -7.35 -11.71 16.25
C THR A 152 -7.13 -11.46 17.76
N GLU A 153 -6.06 -10.75 18.12
CA GLU A 153 -5.80 -10.34 19.50
C GLU A 153 -6.91 -9.45 20.06
N SER A 154 -7.38 -8.51 19.25
CA SER A 154 -8.47 -7.61 19.62
C SER A 154 -9.78 -8.37 19.88
N ALA A 155 -10.04 -9.45 19.15
CA ALA A 155 -11.24 -10.28 19.27
C ALA A 155 -11.15 -11.27 20.45
N SER A 156 -9.96 -11.72 20.83
CA SER A 156 -9.77 -12.74 21.87
C SER A 156 -10.15 -12.28 23.29
N GLY A 157 -10.52 -11.01 23.44
CA GLY A 157 -11.22 -10.51 24.63
C GLY A 157 -10.39 -10.45 25.91
N LEU A 158 -9.07 -10.62 25.83
CA LEU A 158 -8.19 -10.56 27.00
C LEU A 158 -8.17 -9.18 27.67
N GLN A 159 -8.73 -8.15 27.03
CA GLN A 159 -8.73 -6.79 27.59
C GLN A 159 -10.06 -6.03 27.55
N ASN A 160 -11.01 -6.26 26.63
CA ASN A 160 -12.31 -5.56 26.67
C ASN A 160 -13.32 -6.07 25.63
N PRO A 161 -14.63 -6.32 25.98
CA PRO A 161 -15.66 -6.69 24.99
C PRO A 161 -15.92 -5.63 23.91
N GLU A 162 -15.56 -4.37 24.18
CA GLU A 162 -15.69 -3.24 23.22
C GLU A 162 -14.71 -3.32 22.04
N ASN A 163 -13.70 -4.20 22.12
CA ASN A 163 -12.69 -4.35 21.08
C ASN A 163 -13.13 -5.23 19.88
N GLN A 164 -14.30 -5.87 19.93
CA GLN A 164 -14.72 -6.82 18.89
C GLN A 164 -15.10 -6.20 17.55
N SER A 165 -15.27 -4.88 17.46
CA SER A 165 -15.66 -4.18 16.23
C SER A 165 -14.53 -3.33 15.63
N LYS A 166 -13.29 -3.48 16.09
CA LYS A 166 -12.19 -2.65 15.61
C LYS A 166 -11.73 -3.02 14.20
N SER A 167 -11.24 -2.01 13.51
CA SER A 167 -10.68 -2.14 12.17
C SER A 167 -9.19 -1.82 12.14
N VAL A 168 -8.48 -2.36 11.15
CA VAL A 168 -7.08 -2.02 10.88
C VAL A 168 -6.99 -1.41 9.48
N LEU A 169 -6.35 -0.25 9.36
CA LEU A 169 -6.01 0.33 8.07
C LEU A 169 -4.69 -0.29 7.59
N VAL A 170 -4.72 -0.93 6.43
CA VAL A 170 -3.52 -1.44 5.77
C VAL A 170 -3.30 -0.67 4.47
N GLY A 171 -2.08 -0.20 4.19
CA GLY A 171 -1.76 0.57 2.99
C GLY A 171 -0.44 0.16 2.34
N ALA A 172 -0.33 0.42 1.04
CA ALA A 172 0.91 0.23 0.30
C ALA A 172 1.12 1.37 -0.69
N PHE A 173 2.37 1.78 -0.92
CA PHE A 173 2.67 2.92 -1.78
C PHE A 173 4.10 2.89 -2.31
N ASP A 174 4.23 3.26 -3.58
CA ASP A 174 5.51 3.51 -4.24
C ASP A 174 5.33 4.58 -5.32
N GLU A 175 6.36 5.38 -5.59
CA GLU A 175 6.36 6.38 -6.64
C GLU A 175 7.50 6.18 -7.65
N VAL A 176 7.28 6.62 -8.88
CA VAL A 176 8.31 6.73 -9.89
C VAL A 176 9.15 7.98 -9.60
N THR A 177 10.46 7.78 -9.44
CA THR A 177 11.44 8.85 -9.39
C THR A 177 12.61 8.52 -10.32
N ALA A 178 13.37 9.54 -10.76
CA ALA A 178 14.54 9.32 -11.59
C ALA A 178 15.59 8.45 -10.89
N GLU A 179 15.70 8.59 -9.58
CA GLU A 179 16.64 7.85 -8.74
C GLU A 179 16.25 6.36 -8.65
N VAL A 180 14.96 6.06 -8.48
CA VAL A 180 14.44 4.69 -8.47
C VAL A 180 14.62 4.03 -9.84
N ASP A 181 14.31 4.73 -10.93
CA ASP A 181 14.50 4.21 -12.28
C ASP A 181 15.99 3.93 -12.58
N THR A 182 16.87 4.86 -12.19
CA THR A 182 18.31 4.67 -12.32
C THR A 182 18.81 3.46 -11.54
N LEU A 183 18.45 3.35 -10.25
CA LEU A 183 18.86 2.24 -9.42
C LEU A 183 18.35 0.91 -9.99
N ARG A 184 17.11 0.87 -10.43
CA ARG A 184 16.49 -0.33 -11.00
C ARG A 184 17.21 -0.78 -12.27
N ARG A 185 17.52 0.12 -13.22
CA ARG A 185 18.29 -0.19 -14.43
C ARG A 185 19.69 -0.68 -14.10
N MET A 186 20.34 -0.09 -13.11
CA MET A 186 21.65 -0.54 -12.66
C MET A 186 21.62 -1.96 -12.08
N LEU A 187 20.55 -2.34 -11.39
CA LEU A 187 20.41 -3.65 -10.73
C LEU A 187 19.87 -4.75 -11.65
N LEU A 188 18.93 -4.41 -12.54
CA LEU A 188 18.19 -5.37 -13.36
C LEU A 188 18.55 -5.33 -14.85
N GLY A 189 19.30 -4.32 -15.30
CA GLY A 189 19.62 -4.08 -16.70
C GLY A 189 18.60 -3.20 -17.41
N ASP A 190 18.93 -2.77 -18.63
CA ASP A 190 18.09 -1.86 -19.43
C ASP A 190 16.83 -2.53 -20.00
N ASP A 191 16.82 -3.86 -20.11
CA ASP A 191 15.67 -4.66 -20.59
C ASP A 191 14.62 -4.94 -19.49
N CYS A 192 14.70 -4.25 -18.35
CA CYS A 192 13.74 -4.44 -17.28
C CYS A 192 12.36 -3.90 -17.66
N LEU A 193 11.29 -4.48 -17.09
CA LEU A 193 9.92 -4.04 -17.29
C LEU A 193 9.75 -2.54 -16.97
N PRO A 194 8.81 -1.82 -17.62
CA PRO A 194 8.60 -0.40 -17.34
C PRO A 194 8.24 -0.18 -15.85
N LEU A 195 8.88 0.82 -15.24
CA LEU A 195 8.62 1.18 -13.85
C LEU A 195 7.21 1.76 -13.72
N GLY A 196 6.53 1.44 -12.63
CA GLY A 196 5.22 1.97 -12.29
C GLY A 196 5.17 2.57 -10.90
N GLU A 197 4.02 3.15 -10.58
CA GLU A 197 3.73 3.74 -9.28
C GLU A 197 2.29 3.51 -8.86
N GLY A 198 2.01 3.66 -7.58
CA GLY A 198 0.66 3.61 -7.06
C GLY A 198 0.62 3.75 -5.56
N ALA A 199 -0.57 4.02 -5.07
CA ALA A 199 -0.86 4.00 -3.65
C ALA A 199 -2.22 3.33 -3.44
N CYS A 200 -2.35 2.56 -2.38
CA CYS A 200 -3.62 1.96 -2.00
C CYS A 200 -3.76 1.87 -0.49
N SER A 201 -5.01 1.68 -0.06
CA SER A 201 -5.30 1.33 1.32
C SER A 201 -6.59 0.53 1.42
N PHE A 202 -6.64 -0.31 2.44
CA PHE A 202 -7.76 -1.18 2.78
C PHE A 202 -8.14 -0.97 4.23
N LEU A 203 -9.43 -1.00 4.51
CA LEU A 203 -9.94 -1.11 5.88
C LEU A 203 -10.33 -2.56 6.11
N LEU A 204 -9.63 -3.23 7.02
CA LEU A 204 -9.86 -4.63 7.38
C LEU A 204 -10.57 -4.71 8.74
N SER A 205 -11.48 -5.66 8.90
CA SER A 205 -12.05 -6.04 10.19
C SER A 205 -12.48 -7.50 10.22
N LEU A 206 -12.96 -7.97 11.36
CA LEU A 206 -13.56 -9.30 11.52
C LEU A 206 -15.07 -9.31 11.26
N SER A 207 -15.69 -8.15 11.08
CA SER A 207 -17.11 -8.07 10.73
C SER A 207 -17.30 -8.50 9.27
N PRO A 208 -18.36 -9.26 8.93
CA PRO A 208 -18.58 -9.73 7.56
C PRO A 208 -18.72 -8.61 6.54
N SER A 209 -18.12 -8.78 5.38
CA SER A 209 -18.32 -7.98 4.16
C SER A 209 -18.15 -8.86 2.93
N ASP A 210 -18.31 -8.28 1.74
CA ASP A 210 -18.33 -9.01 0.47
C ASP A 210 -17.02 -9.71 0.11
N ILE A 211 -15.87 -9.28 0.66
CA ILE A 211 -14.56 -9.80 0.30
C ILE A 211 -13.81 -10.31 1.53
N ILE A 212 -13.45 -11.58 1.46
CA ILE A 212 -12.74 -12.32 2.51
C ILE A 212 -11.29 -12.54 2.08
N LEU A 213 -10.35 -12.27 2.97
CA LEU A 213 -8.95 -12.66 2.83
C LEU A 213 -8.77 -14.10 3.36
N ASN A 214 -8.63 -15.07 2.45
CA ASN A 214 -8.50 -16.48 2.83
C ASN A 214 -7.08 -16.85 3.24
N SER A 215 -6.11 -16.53 2.39
CA SER A 215 -4.70 -16.83 2.67
C SER A 215 -3.75 -16.05 1.73
N PHE A 216 -2.48 -16.03 2.08
CA PHE A 216 -1.43 -15.46 1.22
C PHE A 216 -0.09 -16.13 1.48
N GLY A 217 0.78 -16.14 0.46
CA GLY A 217 2.09 -16.76 0.55
C GLY A 217 2.94 -16.55 -0.70
N PRO A 218 4.17 -17.08 -0.72
CA PRO A 218 5.07 -16.93 -1.86
C PRO A 218 4.46 -17.50 -3.15
N THR A 219 4.66 -16.80 -4.27
CA THR A 219 4.16 -17.20 -5.59
C THR A 219 4.68 -18.58 -6.07
N SER A 220 5.82 -19.05 -5.55
CA SER A 220 6.45 -20.31 -5.95
C SER A 220 5.85 -21.56 -5.30
N CYS A 221 4.77 -21.47 -4.54
CA CYS A 221 4.18 -22.62 -3.86
C CYS A 221 3.13 -23.31 -4.74
N ASP A 222 3.27 -24.64 -4.93
CA ASP A 222 2.31 -25.55 -5.58
C ASP A 222 1.04 -25.68 -4.72
N ASN A 223 0.19 -24.68 -4.74
CA ASN A 223 -1.14 -24.78 -4.13
C ASN A 223 -2.19 -24.81 -5.24
N ASP A 224 -3.32 -25.42 -4.97
CA ASP A 224 -4.50 -25.38 -5.83
C ASP A 224 -4.92 -23.93 -6.08
N VAL A 225 -4.50 -23.39 -7.22
CA VAL A 225 -4.85 -22.04 -7.65
C VAL A 225 -6.28 -22.10 -8.20
N PRO A 226 -7.19 -21.21 -7.82
CA PRO A 226 -8.56 -21.19 -8.32
C PRO A 226 -8.59 -20.95 -9.84
N GLU A 227 -9.77 -21.17 -10.47
CA GLU A 227 -9.94 -20.93 -11.92
C GLU A 227 -9.80 -19.44 -12.28
N ASP A 228 -10.24 -18.53 -11.40
CA ASP A 228 -10.11 -17.09 -11.58
C ASP A 228 -8.79 -16.59 -11.01
N VAL A 229 -7.82 -16.33 -11.89
CA VAL A 229 -6.49 -15.83 -11.53
C VAL A 229 -6.20 -14.51 -12.23
N PHE A 230 -5.79 -13.51 -11.47
CA PHE A 230 -5.30 -12.23 -11.98
C PHE A 230 -3.78 -12.14 -11.79
N LEU A 231 -3.04 -12.09 -12.89
CA LEU A 231 -1.58 -11.97 -12.90
C LEU A 231 -1.18 -10.49 -13.00
N CYS A 232 -0.27 -10.03 -12.15
CA CYS A 232 0.28 -8.69 -12.25
C CYS A 232 0.93 -8.42 -13.62
N SER A 233 1.60 -9.42 -14.22
CA SER A 233 2.20 -9.31 -15.55
C SER A 233 1.20 -8.87 -16.63
N SER A 234 -0.06 -9.25 -16.51
CA SER A 234 -1.11 -8.85 -17.47
C SER A 234 -1.46 -7.36 -17.42
N TYR A 235 -1.02 -6.63 -16.40
CA TYR A 235 -1.32 -5.20 -16.18
C TYR A 235 -0.09 -4.30 -16.27
N VAL A 236 1.09 -4.85 -16.55
CA VAL A 236 2.35 -4.09 -16.63
C VAL A 236 2.32 -3.00 -17.71
N ASP A 237 1.66 -3.25 -18.82
CA ASP A 237 1.55 -2.25 -19.92
C ASP A 237 0.80 -0.99 -19.47
N GLU A 238 -0.13 -1.12 -18.53
CA GLU A 238 -0.93 -0.01 -18.02
C GLU A 238 -0.35 0.58 -16.73
N MET A 239 0.04 -0.27 -15.80
CA MET A 239 0.41 0.14 -14.44
C MET A 239 1.93 0.24 -14.22
N GLY A 240 2.73 -0.44 -15.05
CA GLY A 240 4.16 -0.65 -14.81
C GLY A 240 4.42 -1.64 -13.68
N ALA A 241 5.70 -1.95 -13.44
CA ALA A 241 6.13 -2.85 -12.37
C ALA A 241 6.64 -2.04 -11.18
N PHE A 242 6.10 -2.30 -10.00
CA PHE A 242 6.51 -1.66 -8.74
C PHE A 242 6.14 -2.54 -7.53
N PRO A 243 6.82 -2.40 -6.39
CA PRO A 243 6.64 -3.30 -5.25
C PRO A 243 5.20 -3.38 -4.73
N SER A 244 4.47 -2.28 -4.72
CA SER A 244 3.06 -2.23 -4.27
C SER A 244 2.05 -2.56 -5.38
N MET A 245 2.46 -3.15 -6.50
CA MET A 245 1.58 -3.39 -7.66
C MET A 245 0.41 -4.30 -7.32
N LEU A 246 0.66 -5.44 -6.66
CA LEU A 246 -0.39 -6.41 -6.32
C LEU A 246 -1.54 -5.79 -5.48
N PRO A 247 -1.28 -5.13 -4.33
CA PRO A 247 -2.36 -4.54 -3.56
C PRO A 247 -3.08 -3.39 -4.30
N VAL A 248 -2.38 -2.63 -5.13
CA VAL A 248 -3.00 -1.60 -5.98
C VAL A 248 -3.92 -2.24 -7.02
N LEU A 249 -3.49 -3.34 -7.64
CA LEU A 249 -4.32 -4.13 -8.57
C LEU A 249 -5.56 -4.70 -7.88
N LEU A 250 -5.44 -5.24 -6.67
CA LEU A 250 -6.59 -5.71 -5.90
C LEU A 250 -7.62 -4.59 -5.69
N CYS A 251 -7.20 -3.40 -5.26
CA CYS A 251 -8.08 -2.25 -5.13
C CYS A 251 -8.78 -1.89 -6.46
N ARG A 252 -8.02 -1.89 -7.57
CA ARG A 252 -8.55 -1.63 -8.90
C ARG A 252 -9.64 -2.63 -9.27
N LEU A 253 -9.37 -3.93 -9.14
CA LEU A 253 -10.32 -4.99 -9.46
C LEU A 253 -11.61 -4.91 -8.62
N ILE A 254 -11.49 -4.54 -7.34
CA ILE A 254 -12.63 -4.27 -6.46
C ILE A 254 -13.45 -3.09 -6.97
N SER A 255 -12.80 -1.97 -7.27
CA SER A 255 -13.47 -0.73 -7.69
C SER A 255 -14.14 -0.82 -9.05
N GLU A 256 -13.55 -1.58 -9.99
CA GLU A 256 -14.09 -1.83 -11.33
C GLU A 256 -15.15 -2.94 -11.35
N CYS A 257 -15.48 -3.55 -10.20
CA CYS A 257 -16.36 -4.70 -10.08
C CYS A 257 -15.96 -5.88 -11.02
N ALA A 258 -14.65 -6.00 -11.29
CA ALA A 258 -14.11 -7.00 -12.19
C ALA A 258 -14.11 -8.43 -11.61
N ILE A 259 -14.27 -8.55 -10.28
CA ILE A 259 -14.24 -9.82 -9.55
C ILE A 259 -15.66 -10.38 -9.50
N LYS A 260 -15.83 -11.63 -9.94
CA LYS A 260 -17.08 -12.41 -9.81
C LYS A 260 -17.17 -13.03 -8.40
N SER A 261 -18.36 -13.48 -8.01
CA SER A 261 -18.52 -14.26 -6.77
C SER A 261 -17.79 -15.59 -6.87
N GLY A 262 -17.12 -15.98 -5.79
CA GLY A 262 -16.31 -17.17 -5.68
C GLY A 262 -14.88 -16.90 -5.23
N VAL A 263 -14.06 -17.93 -5.23
CA VAL A 263 -12.65 -17.84 -4.85
C VAL A 263 -11.82 -17.37 -6.05
N PHE A 264 -10.93 -16.42 -5.82
CA PHE A 264 -10.01 -15.89 -6.83
C PHE A 264 -8.63 -15.68 -6.25
N ALA A 265 -7.62 -15.64 -7.12
CA ALA A 265 -6.24 -15.34 -6.75
C ALA A 265 -5.72 -14.10 -7.47
N ILE A 266 -4.87 -13.34 -6.77
CA ILE A 266 -4.03 -12.31 -7.39
C ILE A 266 -2.59 -12.70 -7.14
N VAL A 267 -1.80 -12.74 -8.21
CA VAL A 267 -0.42 -13.23 -8.20
C VAL A 267 0.52 -12.13 -8.63
N ASP A 268 1.49 -11.82 -7.78
CA ASP A 268 2.64 -11.00 -8.17
C ASP A 268 3.72 -11.89 -8.79
N ASP A 269 3.66 -11.99 -10.10
CA ASP A 269 4.61 -12.72 -10.95
C ASP A 269 5.66 -11.78 -11.60
N VAL A 270 5.68 -10.52 -11.18
CA VAL A 270 6.48 -9.44 -11.76
C VAL A 270 7.67 -9.07 -10.87
N ASN A 271 7.43 -8.94 -9.58
CA ASN A 271 8.43 -8.41 -8.65
C ASN A 271 9.24 -9.51 -7.98
N PRO A 272 10.56 -9.32 -7.74
CA PRO A 272 11.35 -10.22 -6.92
C PRO A 272 10.74 -10.34 -5.51
N GLY A 273 10.54 -11.58 -5.05
CA GLY A 273 9.87 -11.83 -3.78
C GLY A 273 8.36 -11.62 -3.80
N GLY A 274 7.77 -11.65 -5.00
CA GLY A 274 6.33 -11.59 -5.19
C GLY A 274 5.58 -12.68 -4.44
N TYR A 275 4.31 -12.45 -4.20
CA TYR A 275 3.44 -13.32 -3.41
C TYR A 275 2.07 -13.45 -4.06
N THR A 276 1.28 -14.39 -3.58
CA THR A 276 -0.08 -14.64 -4.04
C THR A 276 -1.05 -14.37 -2.91
N LEU A 277 -2.16 -13.68 -3.23
CA LEU A 277 -3.32 -13.54 -2.35
C LEU A 277 -4.42 -14.48 -2.84
N LEU A 278 -5.02 -15.23 -1.94
CA LEU A 278 -6.27 -15.97 -2.14
C LEU A 278 -7.39 -15.25 -1.40
N LEU A 279 -8.42 -14.89 -2.15
CA LEU A 279 -9.58 -14.16 -1.63
C LEU A 279 -10.87 -14.83 -2.11
N GLU A 280 -11.96 -14.52 -1.42
CA GLU A 280 -13.30 -14.95 -1.79
C GLU A 280 -14.23 -13.75 -1.82
N LYS A 281 -15.05 -13.65 -2.87
CA LYS A 281 -16.15 -12.70 -2.97
C LYS A 281 -17.48 -13.45 -2.80
N GLN A 282 -18.25 -13.03 -1.81
CA GLN A 282 -19.59 -13.54 -1.52
C GLN A 282 -20.66 -13.02 -2.49
#